data_dea25fad05f59c98d68a5c72b9075d0a
#
_entry.id   dea25fad05f59c98d68a5c72b9075d0a
#
_cell.length_a   1.000
_cell.length_b   1.000
_cell.length_c   1.000
_cell.angle_alpha   90.00
_cell.angle_beta   90.00
_cell.angle_gamma   90.00
#
_symmetry.space_group_name_H-M   'P 1'
#
loop_
_entity.id
_entity.type
_entity.pdbx_description
1 polymer ?
#
loop_
_entity_poly.entity_id
_entity_poly.type
_entity_poly.pdbx_seq_one_letter_code
_entity_poly.pdbx_strand_id
1 'polypeptide(L)'
;WLNLLLRWAHVIVAIAWIGSSFYFVWLDNSLTPPEDPALKAKGVGGELWAVHGGGFYNPQKYQGAPPSLPKHLHWFYWESYSTWLTGFALFTVLYLFNAGTLLIDKSVHDWRPVVAIHVALGFLVVFWLVYDLICRTLGKGPQGDKIVGTLVFLVVVLATWLACQLFAGRAAFL
;
A
#
# COMPACT_ATOMS: atom_id res chain seq x y z
N TRP A 1 -20.77 -7.42 16.29
CA TRP A 1 -20.14 -8.49 15.51
C TRP A 1 -19.51 -7.94 14.24
N LEU A 2 -20.22 -7.16 13.42
CA LEU A 2 -19.69 -6.64 12.15
C LEU A 2 -18.37 -5.88 12.32
N ASN A 3 -18.27 -4.98 13.29
CA ASN A 3 -17.03 -4.27 13.62
C ASN A 3 -15.88 -5.22 13.96
N LEU A 4 -16.13 -6.23 14.82
CA LEU A 4 -15.13 -7.22 15.18
C LEU A 4 -14.62 -8.01 13.97
N LEU A 5 -15.54 -8.49 13.14
CA LEU A 5 -15.20 -9.27 11.95
C LEU A 5 -14.42 -8.43 10.92
N LEU A 6 -14.82 -7.18 10.69
CA LEU A 6 -14.11 -6.28 9.79
C LEU A 6 -12.71 -5.93 10.29
N ARG A 7 -12.54 -5.67 11.60
CA ARG A 7 -11.20 -5.45 12.19
C ARG A 7 -10.31 -6.66 12.02
N TRP A 8 -10.83 -7.84 12.32
CA TRP A 8 -10.09 -9.08 12.17
C TRP A 8 -9.69 -9.33 10.71
N ALA A 9 -10.63 -9.22 9.77
CA ALA A 9 -10.37 -9.35 8.36
C ALA A 9 -9.33 -8.33 7.87
N HIS A 10 -9.48 -7.04 8.26
CA HIS A 10 -8.56 -5.98 7.86
C HIS A 10 -7.13 -6.23 8.35
N VAL A 11 -6.96 -6.65 9.60
CA VAL A 11 -5.62 -6.97 10.14
C VAL A 11 -4.97 -8.12 9.38
N ILE A 12 -5.73 -9.19 9.07
CA ILE A 12 -5.18 -10.34 8.33
C ILE A 12 -4.73 -9.93 6.92
N VAL A 13 -5.56 -9.22 6.18
CA VAL A 13 -5.21 -8.83 4.80
C VAL A 13 -4.12 -7.75 4.77
N ALA A 14 -4.07 -6.87 5.77
CA ALA A 14 -3.00 -5.89 5.92
C ALA A 14 -1.65 -6.58 6.18
N ILE A 15 -1.62 -7.61 7.03
CA ILE A 15 -0.42 -8.42 7.27
C ILE A 15 0.02 -9.10 5.97
N ALA A 16 -0.90 -9.66 5.19
CA ALA A 16 -0.60 -10.29 3.91
C ALA A 16 0.01 -9.28 2.92
N TRP A 17 -0.57 -8.08 2.82
CA TRP A 17 -0.06 -7.02 1.93
C TRP A 17 1.33 -6.52 2.36
N ILE A 18 1.49 -6.16 3.63
CA ILE A 18 2.77 -5.71 4.18
C ILE A 18 3.83 -6.82 4.03
N GLY A 19 3.47 -8.06 4.36
CA GLY A 19 4.37 -9.21 4.27
C GLY A 19 4.87 -9.46 2.85
N SER A 20 3.99 -9.42 1.85
CA SER A 20 4.39 -9.58 0.44
C SER A 20 5.26 -8.41 -0.03
N SER A 21 4.93 -7.17 0.37
CA SER A 21 5.71 -5.98 -0.01
C SER A 21 7.13 -6.02 0.57
N PHE A 22 7.29 -6.35 1.84
CA PHE A 22 8.61 -6.53 2.46
C PHE A 22 9.40 -7.68 1.85
N TYR A 23 8.71 -8.80 1.53
CA TYR A 23 9.34 -9.93 0.87
C TYR A 23 9.93 -9.52 -0.49
N PHE A 24 9.19 -8.82 -1.33
CA PHE A 24 9.69 -8.40 -2.65
C PHE A 24 10.80 -7.34 -2.57
N VAL A 25 10.72 -6.40 -1.61
CA VAL A 25 11.82 -5.45 -1.37
C VAL A 25 13.08 -6.18 -0.92
N TRP A 26 12.96 -7.13 0.02
CA TRP A 26 14.08 -7.96 0.45
C TRP A 26 14.63 -8.81 -0.70
N LEU A 27 13.75 -9.45 -1.47
CA LEU A 27 14.14 -10.28 -2.62
C LEU A 27 14.94 -9.46 -3.62
N ASP A 28 14.44 -8.30 -4.05
CA ASP A 28 15.09 -7.43 -5.01
C ASP A 28 16.49 -6.98 -4.57
N ASN A 29 16.67 -6.73 -3.28
CA ASN A 29 17.98 -6.36 -2.71
C ASN A 29 18.91 -7.55 -2.50
N SER A 30 18.43 -8.78 -2.54
CA SER A 30 19.18 -10.00 -2.29
C SER A 30 19.53 -10.80 -3.57
N LEU A 31 19.02 -10.35 -4.73
CA LEU A 31 19.29 -11.02 -6.00
C LEU A 31 20.77 -10.86 -6.39
N THR A 32 21.36 -11.95 -6.88
CA THR A 32 22.71 -11.97 -7.46
C THR A 32 22.62 -12.29 -8.95
N PRO A 33 23.54 -11.79 -9.80
CA PRO A 33 23.60 -12.17 -11.18
C PRO A 33 23.72 -13.69 -11.36
N PRO A 34 22.93 -14.34 -12.21
CA PRO A 34 22.99 -15.78 -12.39
C PRO A 34 24.36 -16.20 -12.92
N GLU A 35 24.89 -17.33 -12.45
CA GLU A 35 26.14 -17.89 -12.96
C GLU A 35 25.93 -18.64 -14.27
N ASP A 36 24.76 -19.32 -14.42
CA ASP A 36 24.42 -20.09 -15.62
C ASP A 36 24.24 -19.20 -16.87
N PRO A 37 25.07 -19.40 -17.91
CA PRO A 37 24.91 -18.65 -19.15
C PRO A 37 23.54 -18.83 -19.82
N ALA A 38 22.86 -19.97 -19.61
CA ALA A 38 21.55 -20.21 -20.17
C ALA A 38 20.48 -19.31 -19.54
N LEU A 39 20.58 -18.99 -18.24
CA LEU A 39 19.71 -18.03 -17.57
C LEU A 39 19.96 -16.61 -18.05
N LYS A 40 21.23 -16.22 -18.24
CA LYS A 40 21.60 -14.92 -18.83
C LYS A 40 21.01 -14.76 -20.24
N ALA A 41 21.11 -15.81 -21.07
CA ALA A 41 20.56 -15.81 -22.42
C ALA A 41 19.01 -15.67 -22.44
N LYS A 42 18.33 -16.15 -21.40
CA LYS A 42 16.88 -15.95 -21.21
C LYS A 42 16.49 -14.56 -20.72
N GLY A 43 17.46 -13.69 -20.41
CA GLY A 43 17.21 -12.34 -19.88
C GLY A 43 17.03 -12.27 -18.38
N VAL A 44 17.43 -13.30 -17.62
CA VAL A 44 17.43 -13.28 -16.15
C VAL A 44 18.54 -12.33 -15.68
N GLY A 45 18.15 -11.28 -14.96
CA GLY A 45 19.09 -10.28 -14.43
C GLY A 45 19.54 -10.57 -13.01
N GLY A 46 18.80 -11.39 -12.28
CA GLY A 46 19.15 -11.79 -10.91
C GLY A 46 18.42 -13.05 -10.47
N GLU A 47 19.04 -13.82 -9.63
CA GLU A 47 18.47 -15.00 -8.99
C GLU A 47 18.85 -15.07 -7.51
N LEU A 48 18.10 -15.81 -6.75
CA LEU A 48 18.36 -16.11 -5.34
C LEU A 48 18.00 -17.57 -5.06
N TRP A 49 18.80 -18.24 -4.25
CA TRP A 49 18.44 -19.52 -3.68
C TRP A 49 17.98 -19.33 -2.23
N ALA A 50 16.76 -19.77 -1.94
CA ALA A 50 16.15 -19.66 -0.62
C ALA A 50 15.67 -21.02 -0.12
N VAL A 51 15.67 -21.19 1.19
CA VAL A 51 15.08 -22.36 1.87
C VAL A 51 13.94 -21.90 2.75
N HIS A 52 12.77 -22.49 2.58
CA HIS A 52 11.61 -22.26 3.45
C HIS A 52 10.79 -23.53 3.62
N GLY A 53 10.47 -23.89 4.88
CA GLY A 53 9.68 -25.07 5.19
C GLY A 53 10.29 -26.38 4.69
N GLY A 54 11.63 -26.46 4.56
CA GLY A 54 12.35 -27.63 4.02
C GLY A 54 12.39 -27.71 2.49
N GLY A 55 11.75 -26.77 1.77
CA GLY A 55 11.80 -26.65 0.32
C GLY A 55 12.86 -25.67 -0.16
N PHE A 56 13.48 -25.98 -1.31
CA PHE A 56 14.42 -25.09 -2.00
C PHE A 56 13.64 -24.29 -3.05
N TYR A 57 13.83 -22.96 -3.06
CA TYR A 57 13.19 -22.04 -3.98
C TYR A 57 14.26 -21.25 -4.73
N ASN A 58 14.07 -21.06 -6.06
CA ASN A 58 14.96 -20.27 -6.88
C ASN A 58 14.15 -19.18 -7.62
N PRO A 59 13.79 -18.08 -6.95
CA PRO A 59 13.21 -16.92 -7.62
C PRO A 59 14.18 -16.29 -8.61
N GLN A 60 13.68 -15.98 -9.81
CA GLN A 60 14.43 -15.35 -10.90
C GLN A 60 13.72 -14.08 -11.32
N LYS A 61 14.47 -12.96 -11.43
CA LYS A 61 13.97 -11.68 -11.91
C LYS A 61 14.52 -11.40 -13.30
N TYR A 62 13.63 -11.19 -14.25
CA TYR A 62 14.00 -10.81 -15.61
C TYR A 62 14.28 -9.31 -15.70
N GLN A 63 15.24 -8.88 -16.53
CA GLN A 63 15.57 -7.48 -16.78
C GLN A 63 14.48 -6.75 -17.59
N GLY A 64 13.67 -7.51 -18.31
CA GLY A 64 12.53 -7.04 -19.10
C GLY A 64 11.47 -8.13 -19.18
N ALA A 65 10.49 -7.96 -20.06
CA ALA A 65 9.50 -9.01 -20.30
C ALA A 65 10.19 -10.27 -20.85
N PRO A 66 9.95 -11.47 -20.27
CA PRO A 66 10.51 -12.70 -20.81
C PRO A 66 9.93 -12.98 -22.22
N PRO A 67 10.67 -13.71 -23.07
CA PRO A 67 10.24 -14.02 -24.45
C PRO A 67 8.90 -14.74 -24.52
N SER A 68 8.56 -15.49 -23.49
CA SER A 68 7.25 -16.16 -23.34
C SER A 68 6.80 -16.10 -21.90
N LEU A 69 5.53 -15.76 -21.67
CA LEU A 69 4.90 -15.78 -20.36
C LEU A 69 4.16 -17.10 -20.16
N PRO A 70 4.15 -17.66 -18.95
CA PRO A 70 3.31 -18.82 -18.64
C PRO A 70 1.82 -18.47 -18.75
N LYS A 71 0.99 -19.49 -19.04
CA LYS A 71 -0.48 -19.31 -19.14
C LYS A 71 -1.12 -18.80 -17.84
N HIS A 72 -0.52 -19.14 -16.72
CA HIS A 72 -1.00 -18.74 -15.40
C HIS A 72 0.05 -17.82 -14.74
N LEU A 73 -0.32 -16.56 -14.55
CA LEU A 73 0.44 -15.58 -13.80
C LEU A 73 -0.30 -15.27 -12.51
N HIS A 74 0.42 -15.29 -11.40
CA HIS A 74 -0.10 -14.78 -10.14
C HIS A 74 0.18 -13.28 -10.04
N TRP A 75 -0.86 -12.50 -9.80
CA TRP A 75 -0.76 -11.05 -9.63
C TRP A 75 -0.94 -10.71 -8.14
N PHE A 76 0.09 -10.13 -7.53
CA PHE A 76 0.06 -9.68 -6.13
C PHE A 76 -0.67 -8.35 -5.96
N TYR A 77 -1.93 -8.27 -6.39
CA TYR A 77 -2.76 -7.07 -6.23
C TYR A 77 -3.95 -7.29 -5.29
N TRP A 78 -4.37 -8.52 -5.09
CA TRP A 78 -5.50 -8.82 -4.21
C TRP A 78 -5.20 -8.51 -2.75
N GLU A 79 -3.96 -8.62 -2.31
CA GLU A 79 -3.49 -8.27 -0.99
C GLU A 79 -3.75 -6.78 -0.70
N SER A 80 -3.42 -5.88 -1.64
CA SER A 80 -3.66 -4.45 -1.51
C SER A 80 -5.14 -4.09 -1.67
N TYR A 81 -5.84 -4.66 -2.65
CA TYR A 81 -7.28 -4.40 -2.86
C TYR A 81 -8.12 -4.87 -1.68
N SER A 82 -7.89 -6.07 -1.14
CA SER A 82 -8.64 -6.56 0.02
C SER A 82 -8.36 -5.73 1.27
N THR A 83 -7.13 -5.25 1.44
CA THR A 83 -6.79 -4.32 2.53
C THR A 83 -7.56 -3.02 2.39
N TRP A 84 -7.59 -2.43 1.19
CA TRP A 84 -8.34 -1.20 0.94
C TRP A 84 -9.84 -1.40 1.15
N LEU A 85 -10.43 -2.47 0.61
CA LEU A 85 -11.87 -2.77 0.73
C LEU A 85 -12.29 -2.96 2.19
N THR A 86 -11.54 -3.75 2.95
CA THR A 86 -11.83 -3.98 4.37
C THR A 86 -11.59 -2.74 5.21
N GLY A 87 -10.55 -1.95 4.90
CA GLY A 87 -10.27 -0.67 5.56
C GLY A 87 -11.38 0.35 5.31
N PHE A 88 -11.84 0.49 4.07
CA PHE A 88 -12.94 1.40 3.73
C PHE A 88 -14.28 0.96 4.35
N ALA A 89 -14.55 -0.36 4.38
CA ALA A 89 -15.73 -0.89 5.08
C ALA A 89 -15.65 -0.61 6.59
N LEU A 90 -14.49 -0.77 7.20
CA LEU A 90 -14.25 -0.47 8.60
C LEU A 90 -14.40 1.04 8.89
N PHE A 91 -13.83 1.88 8.03
CA PHE A 91 -14.01 3.34 8.10
C PHE A 91 -15.49 3.73 8.03
N THR A 92 -16.25 3.14 7.12
CA THR A 92 -17.69 3.39 6.97
C THR A 92 -18.45 3.00 8.24
N VAL A 93 -18.26 1.79 8.73
CA VAL A 93 -18.99 1.27 9.90
C VAL A 93 -18.65 2.04 11.18
N LEU A 94 -17.38 2.38 11.38
CA LEU A 94 -16.94 3.06 12.59
C LEU A 94 -17.15 4.56 12.52
N TYR A 95 -16.68 5.20 11.47
CA TYR A 95 -16.54 6.65 11.44
C TYR A 95 -17.66 7.34 10.68
N LEU A 96 -18.10 6.82 9.54
CA LEU A 96 -19.18 7.49 8.78
C LEU A 96 -20.53 7.30 9.47
N PHE A 97 -20.84 6.11 9.98
CA PHE A 97 -22.11 5.87 10.68
C PHE A 97 -22.14 6.46 12.10
N ASN A 98 -20.97 6.70 12.70
CA ASN A 98 -20.83 7.24 14.05
C ASN A 98 -20.01 8.53 14.08
N ALA A 99 -20.17 9.40 13.08
CA ALA A 99 -19.33 10.57 12.89
C ALA A 99 -19.29 11.49 14.11
N GLY A 100 -20.43 11.72 14.77
CA GLY A 100 -20.52 12.58 15.94
C GLY A 100 -19.71 12.10 17.15
N THR A 101 -19.45 10.79 17.25
CA THR A 101 -18.76 10.21 18.43
C THR A 101 -17.36 9.72 18.12
N LEU A 102 -17.08 9.31 16.90
CA LEU A 102 -15.80 8.67 16.55
C LEU A 102 -14.94 9.50 15.58
N LEU A 103 -15.56 10.26 14.66
CA LEU A 103 -14.84 11.08 13.70
C LEU A 103 -14.52 12.48 14.25
N ILE A 104 -15.45 13.06 15.03
CA ILE A 104 -15.37 14.44 15.52
C ILE A 104 -14.82 14.44 16.96
N ASP A 105 -13.90 15.37 17.19
CA ASP A 105 -13.51 15.81 18.53
C ASP A 105 -13.66 17.33 18.59
N LYS A 106 -14.57 17.82 19.40
CA LYS A 106 -14.87 19.26 19.52
C LYS A 106 -13.72 20.06 20.11
N SER A 107 -12.79 19.42 20.80
CA SER A 107 -11.57 20.08 21.27
C SER A 107 -10.55 20.34 20.16
N VAL A 108 -10.63 19.56 19.07
CA VAL A 108 -9.80 19.71 17.89
C VAL A 108 -10.51 20.61 16.86
N HIS A 109 -11.73 20.21 16.45
CA HIS A 109 -12.54 20.99 15.53
C HIS A 109 -14.04 20.65 15.68
N ASP A 110 -14.88 21.66 15.85
CA ASP A 110 -16.32 21.49 16.05
C ASP A 110 -17.07 21.40 14.71
N TRP A 111 -16.98 20.22 14.08
CA TRP A 111 -17.70 19.94 12.85
C TRP A 111 -19.16 19.58 13.09
N ARG A 112 -20.02 19.92 12.11
CA ARG A 112 -21.30 19.22 11.96
C ARG A 112 -21.03 17.81 11.37
N PRO A 113 -21.69 16.72 11.83
CA PRO A 113 -21.39 15.36 11.37
C PRO A 113 -21.38 15.18 9.85
N VAL A 114 -22.36 15.78 9.15
CA VAL A 114 -22.44 15.72 7.68
C VAL A 114 -21.21 16.40 7.03
N VAL A 115 -20.77 17.53 7.56
CA VAL A 115 -19.60 18.25 7.03
C VAL A 115 -18.33 17.43 7.29
N ALA A 116 -18.17 16.87 8.48
CA ALA A 116 -17.02 16.02 8.82
C ALA A 116 -16.90 14.81 7.88
N ILE A 117 -18.02 14.16 7.55
CA ILE A 117 -18.04 13.04 6.58
C ILE A 117 -17.57 13.50 5.21
N HIS A 118 -18.06 14.61 4.68
CA HIS A 118 -17.64 15.13 3.38
C HIS A 118 -16.16 15.56 3.38
N VAL A 119 -15.68 16.18 4.46
CA VAL A 119 -14.28 16.55 4.60
C VAL A 119 -13.40 15.30 4.64
N ALA A 120 -13.79 14.25 5.37
CA ALA A 120 -13.04 13.00 5.45
C ALA A 120 -12.97 12.29 4.09
N LEU A 121 -14.09 12.17 3.38
CA LEU A 121 -14.10 11.58 2.03
C LEU A 121 -13.33 12.44 1.03
N GLY A 122 -13.49 13.75 1.09
CA GLY A 122 -12.73 14.71 0.27
C GLY A 122 -11.23 14.62 0.54
N PHE A 123 -10.83 14.43 1.79
CA PHE A 123 -9.43 14.23 2.19
C PHE A 123 -8.82 13.01 1.47
N LEU A 124 -9.50 11.86 1.48
CA LEU A 124 -9.03 10.66 0.78
C LEU A 124 -8.88 10.92 -0.73
N VAL A 125 -9.88 11.55 -1.36
CA VAL A 125 -9.85 11.84 -2.80
C VAL A 125 -8.72 12.82 -3.15
N VAL A 126 -8.56 13.89 -2.38
CA VAL A 126 -7.52 14.91 -2.63
C VAL A 126 -6.13 14.30 -2.54
N PHE A 127 -5.83 13.52 -1.48
CA PHE A 127 -4.52 12.91 -1.34
C PHE A 127 -4.25 11.81 -2.36
N TRP A 128 -5.28 11.10 -2.79
CA TRP A 128 -5.17 10.18 -3.93
C TRP A 128 -4.81 10.93 -5.23
N LEU A 129 -5.47 12.04 -5.52
CA LEU A 129 -5.17 12.88 -6.70
C LEU A 129 -3.74 13.46 -6.65
N VAL A 130 -3.31 13.92 -5.47
CA VAL A 130 -1.94 14.43 -5.27
C VAL A 130 -0.91 13.33 -5.53
N TYR A 131 -1.14 12.14 -4.99
CA TYR A 131 -0.29 10.97 -5.24
C TYR A 131 -0.21 10.61 -6.73
N ASP A 132 -1.37 10.50 -7.40
CA ASP A 132 -1.46 10.19 -8.83
C ASP A 132 -0.71 11.23 -9.67
N LEU A 133 -0.89 12.52 -9.35
CA LEU A 133 -0.18 13.62 -10.02
C LEU A 133 1.35 13.49 -9.87
N ILE A 134 1.84 13.26 -8.66
CA ILE A 134 3.28 13.06 -8.40
C ILE A 134 3.82 11.89 -9.23
N CYS A 135 3.15 10.75 -9.19
CA CYS A 135 3.58 9.56 -9.92
C CYS A 135 3.61 9.79 -11.45
N ARG A 136 2.58 10.41 -11.99
CA ARG A 136 2.47 10.65 -13.45
C ARG A 136 3.47 11.71 -13.97
N THR A 137 3.77 12.71 -13.16
CA THR A 137 4.63 13.82 -13.60
C THR A 137 6.11 13.60 -13.29
N LEU A 138 6.43 13.09 -12.12
CA LEU A 138 7.78 13.01 -11.59
C LEU A 138 8.36 11.59 -11.50
N GLY A 139 7.53 10.57 -11.69
CA GLY A 139 7.94 9.16 -11.65
C GLY A 139 8.74 8.68 -12.87
N LYS A 140 8.98 9.55 -13.85
CA LYS A 140 9.67 9.20 -15.10
C LYS A 140 11.14 9.60 -15.02
N GLY A 141 12.04 8.69 -15.39
CA GLY A 141 13.48 8.94 -15.48
C GLY A 141 14.30 8.21 -14.42
N PRO A 142 15.65 8.28 -14.52
CA PRO A 142 16.56 7.47 -13.70
C PRO A 142 16.49 7.73 -12.18
N GLN A 143 16.01 8.90 -11.77
CA GLN A 143 15.85 9.28 -10.36
C GLN A 143 14.37 9.35 -9.94
N GLY A 144 13.44 8.96 -10.81
CA GLY A 144 12.01 9.06 -10.58
C GLY A 144 11.57 8.41 -9.27
N ASP A 145 12.04 7.21 -8.99
CA ASP A 145 11.68 6.48 -7.77
C ASP A 145 12.10 7.20 -6.48
N LYS A 146 13.30 7.82 -6.48
CA LYS A 146 13.78 8.59 -5.31
C LYS A 146 12.98 9.87 -5.10
N ILE A 147 12.70 10.58 -6.19
CA ILE A 147 11.90 11.82 -6.16
C ILE A 147 10.48 11.52 -5.67
N VAL A 148 9.83 10.52 -6.28
CA VAL A 148 8.48 10.09 -5.88
C VAL A 148 8.47 9.64 -4.42
N GLY A 149 9.42 8.79 -4.01
CA GLY A 149 9.51 8.32 -2.62
C GLY A 149 9.64 9.47 -1.62
N THR A 150 10.52 10.44 -1.90
CA THR A 150 10.71 11.61 -1.03
C THR A 150 9.45 12.48 -0.96
N LEU A 151 8.84 12.79 -2.10
CA LEU A 151 7.65 13.64 -2.16
C LEU A 151 6.44 12.95 -1.51
N VAL A 152 6.24 11.66 -1.76
CA VAL A 152 5.17 10.88 -1.12
C VAL A 152 5.37 10.85 0.39
N PHE A 153 6.60 10.67 0.88
CA PHE A 153 6.88 10.74 2.32
C PHE A 153 6.48 12.11 2.91
N LEU A 154 6.85 13.22 2.27
CA LEU A 154 6.48 14.56 2.73
C LEU A 154 4.96 14.79 2.69
N VAL A 155 4.29 14.29 1.64
CA VAL A 155 2.82 14.35 1.51
C VAL A 155 2.15 13.54 2.63
N VAL A 156 2.66 12.35 2.97
CA VAL A 156 2.12 11.54 4.07
C VAL A 156 2.30 12.25 5.42
N VAL A 157 3.46 12.85 5.67
CA VAL A 157 3.68 13.64 6.90
C VAL A 157 2.70 14.81 6.98
N LEU A 158 2.51 15.55 5.88
CA LEU A 158 1.55 16.65 5.82
C LEU A 158 0.11 16.15 6.02
N ALA A 159 -0.27 15.05 5.36
CA ALA A 159 -1.60 14.45 5.49
C ALA A 159 -1.89 14.02 6.93
N THR A 160 -0.91 13.38 7.57
CA THR A 160 -1.03 12.96 8.98
C THR A 160 -1.21 14.18 9.90
N TRP A 161 -0.41 15.21 9.71
CA TRP A 161 -0.52 16.45 10.48
C TRP A 161 -1.90 17.11 10.29
N LEU A 162 -2.36 17.25 9.03
CA LEU A 162 -3.68 17.80 8.73
C LEU A 162 -4.82 16.96 9.32
N ALA A 163 -4.74 15.64 9.22
CA ALA A 163 -5.74 14.74 9.79
C ALA A 163 -5.87 14.92 11.30
N CYS A 164 -4.73 15.10 12.02
CA CYS A 164 -4.72 15.38 13.44
C CYS A 164 -5.31 16.77 13.81
N GLN A 165 -5.30 17.74 12.88
CA GLN A 165 -5.90 19.05 13.10
C GLN A 165 -7.40 19.11 12.77
N LEU A 166 -7.90 18.14 12.00
CA LEU A 166 -9.26 18.14 11.48
C LEU A 166 -10.17 17.13 12.18
N PHE A 167 -9.64 16.02 12.66
CA PHE A 167 -10.42 14.89 13.16
C PHE A 167 -9.99 14.46 14.55
N ALA A 168 -10.82 13.65 15.20
CA ALA A 168 -10.47 12.98 16.45
C ALA A 168 -9.21 12.13 16.27
N GLY A 169 -8.31 12.09 17.24
CA GLY A 169 -7.06 11.35 17.18
C GLY A 169 -7.25 9.88 16.78
N ARG A 170 -8.32 9.23 17.25
CA ARG A 170 -8.71 7.87 16.88
C ARG A 170 -9.09 7.71 15.39
N ALA A 171 -9.60 8.78 14.76
CA ALA A 171 -9.94 8.79 13.34
C ALA A 171 -8.73 9.13 12.47
N ALA A 172 -7.85 10.00 12.95
CA ALA A 172 -6.62 10.35 12.26
C ALA A 172 -5.64 9.17 12.12
N PHE A 173 -5.79 8.15 12.97
CA PHE A 173 -4.96 6.93 12.94
C PHE A 173 -5.44 5.86 11.95
N LEU A 174 -6.62 5.99 11.38
CA LEU A 174 -7.18 5.05 10.42
C LEU A 174 -6.85 5.46 8.99
#